data_a7b2ef4650622128b9dad8aa86c5991b
#
_entry.id   a7b2ef4650622128b9dad8aa86c5991b
#
_cell.length_a   1.000
_cell.length_b   1.000
_cell.length_c   1.000
_cell.angle_alpha   90.00
_cell.angle_beta   90.00
_cell.angle_gamma   90.00
#
_symmetry.space_group_name_H-M   'P 1'
#
loop_
_entity.id
_entity.type
_entity.pdbx_description
1 polymer ?
#
loop_
_entity_poly.entity_id
_entity_poly.type
_entity_poly.pdbx_seq_one_letter_code
_entity_poly.pdbx_strand_id
1 'polypeptide(L)'
;MTDKTQWFADCGWGVFCHYIGAFPSTAGGSDLSAADWNAQVDAFDVGGLARQLESVRAPYFCITLGQNSGHFLSPNAAYDRFVGIQPSK
;
A
#
# COMPACT_ATOMS: atom_id res chain seq x y z
N MET A 1 -0.34 -31.52 8.40
CA MET A 1 -0.75 -30.10 8.46
C MET A 1 -0.11 -29.36 7.31
N THR A 2 -0.90 -28.66 6.54
CA THR A 2 -0.39 -27.90 5.41
C THR A 2 0.32 -26.64 5.90
N ASP A 3 1.56 -26.45 5.46
CA ASP A 3 2.29 -25.24 5.76
C ASP A 3 1.76 -24.12 4.84
N LYS A 4 1.08 -23.16 5.44
CA LYS A 4 0.45 -22.05 4.71
C LYS A 4 1.48 -21.07 4.14
N THR A 5 2.73 -21.15 4.55
CA THR A 5 3.77 -20.25 4.08
C THR A 5 4.71 -20.90 3.06
N GLN A 6 4.49 -22.14 2.73
CA GLN A 6 5.39 -22.87 1.83
C GLN A 6 5.46 -22.20 0.46
N TRP A 7 4.30 -21.70 -0.04
CA TRP A 7 4.27 -21.01 -1.32
C TRP A 7 5.25 -19.82 -1.34
N PHE A 8 5.33 -19.12 -0.22
CA PHE A 8 6.22 -17.96 -0.10
C PHE A 8 7.68 -18.37 -0.14
N ALA A 9 8.03 -19.43 0.58
CA ALA A 9 9.39 -19.97 0.55
C ALA A 9 9.76 -20.44 -0.85
N ASP A 10 8.82 -21.07 -1.56
CA ASP A 10 9.05 -21.60 -2.89
C ASP A 10 9.28 -20.50 -3.93
N CYS A 11 8.78 -19.29 -3.68
CA CYS A 11 8.97 -18.17 -4.60
C CYS A 11 10.43 -17.76 -4.73
N GLY A 12 11.20 -17.86 -3.66
CA GLY A 12 12.61 -17.50 -3.65
C GLY A 12 12.88 -16.02 -3.56
N TRP A 13 12.13 -15.19 -4.29
CA TRP A 13 12.28 -13.72 -4.27
C TRP A 13 10.96 -13.06 -4.61
N GLY A 14 10.88 -11.77 -4.43
CA GLY A 14 9.72 -10.98 -4.79
C GLY A 14 10.02 -9.50 -4.71
N VAL A 15 9.00 -8.67 -4.89
CA VAL A 15 9.13 -7.22 -4.86
C VAL A 15 8.37 -6.67 -3.66
N PHE A 16 9.02 -5.78 -2.93
CA PHE A 16 8.40 -5.08 -1.81
C PHE A 16 8.47 -3.58 -2.07
N CYS A 17 7.33 -2.90 -1.93
CA CYS A 17 7.24 -1.46 -2.12
C CYS A 17 6.51 -0.81 -0.96
N HIS A 18 6.91 0.42 -0.66
CA HIS A 18 6.14 1.29 0.23
C HIS A 18 5.24 2.18 -0.61
N TYR A 19 4.00 2.33 -0.17
CA TYR A 19 3.12 3.35 -0.74
C TYR A 19 3.20 4.58 0.15
N ILE A 20 3.85 5.62 -0.34
CA ILE A 20 4.09 6.82 0.46
C ILE A 20 3.06 7.91 0.18
N GLY A 21 2.30 7.82 -0.87
CA GLY A 21 1.15 8.66 -1.18
C GLY A 21 1.39 10.16 -1.17
N ALA A 22 1.88 10.68 -0.08
CA ALA A 22 2.33 12.05 0.01
C ALA A 22 3.84 12.06 0.08
N PHE A 23 4.45 12.83 -0.77
CA PHE A 23 5.86 13.08 -0.66
C PHE A 23 6.02 14.56 -0.30
N PRO A 24 5.69 14.93 0.92
CA PRO A 24 5.79 16.31 1.29
C PRO A 24 7.25 16.71 1.33
N SER A 25 7.50 17.91 0.95
CA SER A 25 8.79 18.52 1.15
C SER A 25 9.16 18.62 2.63
N THR A 26 8.18 18.34 3.49
CA THR A 26 8.37 18.43 4.94
C THR A 26 8.48 17.03 5.53
N ALA A 27 9.59 16.78 6.18
CA ALA A 27 9.84 15.50 6.80
C ALA A 27 8.82 15.19 7.89
N GLY A 28 8.22 14.02 7.81
CA GLY A 28 7.39 13.47 8.87
C GLY A 28 5.99 14.03 8.98
N GLY A 29 5.62 14.98 8.14
CA GLY A 29 4.29 15.54 8.17
C GLY A 29 3.55 15.27 6.88
N SER A 30 2.28 14.92 6.98
CA SER A 30 1.42 14.86 5.84
C SER A 30 0.32 15.88 6.03
N ASP A 31 0.31 16.90 5.20
CA ASP A 31 -0.81 17.83 5.13
C ASP A 31 -1.89 17.30 4.18
N LEU A 32 -1.74 16.06 3.76
CA LEU A 32 -2.62 15.42 2.81
C LEU A 32 -3.97 15.15 3.45
N SER A 33 -5.03 15.71 2.89
CA SER A 33 -6.38 15.43 3.34
C SER A 33 -6.81 14.03 2.91
N ALA A 34 -7.85 13.49 3.57
CA ALA A 34 -8.41 12.21 3.17
C ALA A 34 -8.90 12.24 1.72
N ALA A 35 -9.47 13.36 1.27
CA ALA A 35 -9.93 13.50 -0.10
C ALA A 35 -8.76 13.43 -1.09
N ASP A 36 -7.66 14.12 -0.79
CA ASP A 36 -6.47 14.10 -1.65
C ASP A 36 -5.82 12.72 -1.65
N TRP A 37 -5.75 12.08 -0.49
CA TRP A 37 -5.26 10.71 -0.38
C TRP A 37 -6.06 9.76 -1.25
N ASN A 38 -7.38 9.81 -1.13
CA ASN A 38 -8.25 8.94 -1.91
C ASN A 38 -8.12 9.20 -3.40
N ALA A 39 -7.99 10.46 -3.81
CA ALA A 39 -7.80 10.80 -5.22
C ALA A 39 -6.50 10.23 -5.76
N GLN A 40 -5.41 10.30 -4.99
CA GLN A 40 -4.14 9.72 -5.40
C GLN A 40 -4.23 8.21 -5.51
N VAL A 41 -4.86 7.55 -4.54
CA VAL A 41 -5.01 6.10 -4.55
C VAL A 41 -5.85 5.66 -5.76
N ASP A 42 -6.94 6.37 -6.01
CA ASP A 42 -7.83 6.05 -7.14
C ASP A 42 -7.13 6.25 -8.49
N ALA A 43 -6.23 7.21 -8.57
CA ALA A 43 -5.51 7.52 -9.79
C ALA A 43 -4.31 6.60 -10.04
N PHE A 44 -3.95 5.75 -9.08
CA PHE A 44 -2.79 4.88 -9.20
C PHE A 44 -2.98 3.86 -10.33
N ASP A 45 -1.98 3.74 -11.19
CA ASP A 45 -2.02 2.82 -12.33
C ASP A 45 -1.68 1.39 -11.88
N VAL A 46 -2.67 0.70 -11.35
CA VAL A 46 -2.52 -0.69 -10.90
C VAL A 46 -2.13 -1.60 -12.05
N GLY A 47 -2.77 -1.41 -13.21
CA GLY A 47 -2.47 -2.21 -14.40
C GLY A 47 -1.03 -2.04 -14.86
N GLY A 48 -0.52 -0.81 -14.83
CA GLY A 48 0.87 -0.53 -15.17
C GLY A 48 1.85 -1.21 -14.25
N LEU A 49 1.59 -1.14 -12.94
CA LEU A 49 2.42 -1.83 -11.97
C LEU A 49 2.40 -3.35 -12.19
N ALA A 50 1.22 -3.91 -12.42
CA ALA A 50 1.09 -5.35 -12.67
C ALA A 50 1.89 -5.77 -13.90
N ARG A 51 1.85 -4.98 -14.97
CA ARG A 51 2.64 -5.27 -16.17
C ARG A 51 4.14 -5.21 -15.91
N GLN A 52 4.57 -4.26 -15.09
CA GLN A 52 5.99 -4.17 -14.72
C GLN A 52 6.43 -5.39 -13.92
N LEU A 53 5.63 -5.80 -12.95
CA LEU A 53 5.92 -6.98 -12.13
C LEU A 53 5.96 -8.24 -12.99
N GLU A 54 5.03 -8.36 -13.93
CA GLU A 54 4.99 -9.49 -14.85
C GLU A 54 6.22 -9.51 -15.75
N SER A 55 6.68 -8.35 -16.21
CA SER A 55 7.83 -8.26 -17.10
C SER A 55 9.12 -8.80 -16.49
N VAL A 56 9.26 -8.70 -15.17
CA VAL A 56 10.40 -9.25 -14.43
C VAL A 56 10.07 -10.60 -13.79
N ARG A 57 8.88 -11.12 -14.05
CA ARG A 57 8.41 -12.40 -13.53
C ARG A 57 8.47 -12.48 -12.00
N ALA A 58 8.09 -11.38 -11.34
CA ALA A 58 8.05 -11.35 -9.90
C ALA A 58 6.99 -12.34 -9.38
N PRO A 59 7.38 -13.32 -8.58
CA PRO A 59 6.42 -14.33 -8.12
C PRO A 59 5.51 -13.83 -7.02
N TYR A 60 5.86 -12.73 -6.35
CA TYR A 60 4.95 -12.09 -5.40
C TYR A 60 5.27 -10.59 -5.30
N PHE A 61 4.31 -9.88 -4.74
CA PHE A 61 4.42 -8.44 -4.52
C PHE A 61 3.87 -8.11 -3.14
N CYS A 62 4.59 -7.30 -2.40
CA CYS A 62 4.14 -6.77 -1.11
C CYS A 62 4.09 -5.26 -1.18
N ILE A 63 3.05 -4.68 -0.60
CA ILE A 63 2.93 -3.23 -0.52
C ILE A 63 2.48 -2.85 0.88
N THR A 64 3.00 -1.75 1.40
CA THR A 64 2.57 -1.26 2.70
C THR A 64 1.17 -0.68 2.61
N LEU A 65 0.34 -1.01 3.59
CA LEU A 65 -0.99 -0.43 3.71
C LEU A 65 -0.99 0.86 4.50
N GLY A 66 -0.04 1.05 5.38
CA GLY A 66 0.13 2.26 6.16
C GLY A 66 1.58 2.69 6.19
N GLN A 67 1.80 3.98 6.26
CA GLN A 67 3.12 4.58 6.31
C GLN A 67 3.04 5.87 7.13
N ASN A 68 3.93 6.81 6.88
CA ASN A 68 4.04 8.03 7.68
C ASN A 68 2.88 9.01 7.52
N SER A 69 2.03 8.83 6.52
CA SER A 69 0.96 9.77 6.23
C SER A 69 -0.17 9.74 7.26
N GLY A 70 -0.29 8.65 8.01
CA GLY A 70 -1.44 8.43 8.88
C GLY A 70 -2.67 7.90 8.15
N HIS A 71 -2.62 7.84 6.83
CA HIS A 71 -3.70 7.28 6.02
C HIS A 71 -3.46 5.81 5.74
N PHE A 72 -4.54 5.09 5.45
CA PHE A 72 -4.51 3.65 5.19
C PHE A 72 -4.92 3.40 3.74
N LEU A 73 -4.20 2.53 3.06
CA LEU A 73 -4.32 2.33 1.61
C LEU A 73 -5.57 1.55 1.20
N SER A 74 -6.29 0.97 2.14
CA SER A 74 -7.43 0.13 1.88
C SER A 74 -8.54 0.49 2.86
N PRO A 75 -9.82 0.37 2.49
CA PRO A 75 -10.91 0.63 3.42
C PRO A 75 -10.77 -0.22 4.67
N ASN A 76 -10.81 0.43 5.83
CA ASN A 76 -10.65 -0.27 7.10
C ASN A 76 -11.44 0.45 8.18
N ALA A 77 -12.64 -0.06 8.46
CA ALA A 77 -13.55 0.55 9.41
C ALA A 77 -12.99 0.53 10.83
N ALA A 78 -12.25 -0.50 11.20
CA ALA A 78 -11.64 -0.59 12.51
C ALA A 78 -10.58 0.49 12.70
N TYR A 79 -9.75 0.68 11.69
CA TYR A 79 -8.73 1.73 11.72
C TYR A 79 -9.36 3.11 11.81
N ASP A 80 -10.39 3.38 11.00
CA ASP A 80 -11.08 4.66 10.98
C ASP A 80 -11.70 4.97 12.34
N ARG A 81 -12.30 3.96 12.97
CA ARG A 81 -12.89 4.10 14.28
C ARG A 81 -11.83 4.41 15.34
N PHE A 82 -10.69 3.76 15.25
CA PHE A 82 -9.63 3.91 16.23
C PHE A 82 -8.99 5.28 16.19
N VAL A 83 -8.81 5.85 15.00
CA VAL A 83 -8.21 7.18 14.87
C VAL A 83 -9.25 8.30 14.98
N GLY A 84 -10.55 7.97 14.97
CA GLY A 84 -11.62 8.94 15.16
C GLY A 84 -11.98 9.77 13.95
N ILE A 85 -11.37 9.50 12.81
CA ILE A 85 -11.67 10.13 11.53
C ILE A 85 -11.69 9.05 10.47
N GLN A 86 -11.76 9.42 9.20
CA GLN A 86 -11.75 8.42 8.12
C GLN A 86 -10.47 8.56 7.28
N PRO A 87 -9.33 8.05 7.78
CA PRO A 87 -8.07 8.11 7.05
C PRO A 87 -7.85 6.94 6.09
N SER A 88 -8.75 5.96 6.04
CA SER A 88 -8.60 4.87 5.09
C SER A 88 -9.31 5.19 3.78
N LYS A 89 -8.84 4.52 2.73
CA LYS A 89 -9.37 4.68 1.40
C LYS A 89 -10.87 4.38 1.31
#